data_c5a19924ef0a3acc9fb6bb783d572f1c
#
_entry.id   c5a19924ef0a3acc9fb6bb783d572f1c
#
_cell.length_a   1.000
_cell.length_b   1.000
_cell.length_c   1.000
_cell.angle_alpha   90.00
_cell.angle_beta   90.00
_cell.angle_gamma   90.00
#
_symmetry.space_group_name_H-M   'P 1'
#
loop_
_entity.id
_entity.type
_entity.pdbx_description
1 polymer ?
#
loop_
_entity_poly.entity_id
_entity_poly.type
_entity_poly.pdbx_seq_one_letter_code
_entity_poly.pdbx_strand_id
1 'polypeptide(L)'
;PEHHLHVSAEDYGYFMLRYLVLTLCSGYVDQVFWWRLVAHGFGLVDERAEGGWRGRPGFEMLGHFLKLLGSARFVEKLETREDVYALRFEAEGQEVVMAWCNGGTDAGELGFEFSKVLDVYGDQSADFVLSDAPVYLVR
;
A
#
# COMPACT_ATOMS: atom_id res chain seq x y z
N PRO A 1 1.06 29.24 -16.63
CA PRO A 1 1.97 28.37 -15.90
C PRO A 1 1.21 27.10 -15.53
N GLU A 2 1.57 25.99 -16.19
CA GLU A 2 1.01 24.69 -15.91
C GLU A 2 1.58 24.22 -14.57
N HIS A 3 0.77 24.26 -13.53
CA HIS A 3 1.08 23.57 -12.28
C HIS A 3 0.90 22.08 -12.50
N HIS A 4 1.88 21.43 -13.11
CA HIS A 4 1.95 19.98 -13.07
C HIS A 4 2.25 19.59 -11.62
N LEU A 5 1.25 19.04 -10.93
CA LEU A 5 1.47 18.31 -9.68
C LEU A 5 2.37 17.12 -10.01
N HIS A 6 3.65 17.29 -9.81
CA HIS A 6 4.60 16.20 -9.95
C HIS A 6 4.43 15.24 -8.74
N VAL A 7 3.65 14.20 -8.93
CA VAL A 7 3.59 13.08 -7.99
C VAL A 7 4.83 12.23 -8.22
N SER A 8 5.59 11.93 -7.17
CA SER A 8 6.74 11.05 -7.26
C SER A 8 6.31 9.62 -7.65
N ALA A 9 7.24 8.81 -8.15
CA ALA A 9 6.93 7.43 -8.51
C ALA A 9 6.54 6.59 -7.28
N GLU A 10 7.12 6.89 -6.12
CA GLU A 10 6.77 6.30 -4.84
C GLU A 10 5.36 6.71 -4.40
N ASP A 11 5.06 8.01 -4.38
CA ASP A 11 3.73 8.50 -3.99
C ASP A 11 2.62 7.93 -4.89
N TYR A 12 2.89 7.79 -6.19
CA TYR A 12 1.99 7.13 -7.12
C TYR A 12 1.68 5.69 -6.67
N GLY A 13 2.71 4.94 -6.25
CA GLY A 13 2.56 3.59 -5.70
C GLY A 13 1.75 3.58 -4.39
N TYR A 14 2.01 4.52 -3.48
CA TYR A 14 1.25 4.63 -2.23
C TYR A 14 -0.23 4.93 -2.48
N PHE A 15 -0.54 5.87 -3.38
CA PHE A 15 -1.92 6.18 -3.77
C PHE A 15 -2.62 4.98 -4.39
N MET A 16 -1.94 4.25 -5.27
CA MET A 16 -2.48 3.05 -5.87
C MET A 16 -2.84 2.01 -4.81
N LEU A 17 -1.92 1.67 -3.89
CA LEU A 17 -2.17 0.67 -2.85
C LEU A 17 -3.32 1.07 -1.94
N ARG A 18 -3.36 2.34 -1.49
CA ARG A 18 -4.44 2.87 -0.66
C ARG A 18 -5.79 2.83 -1.39
N TYR A 19 -5.82 3.22 -2.66
CA TYR A 19 -7.03 3.13 -3.48
C TYR A 19 -7.52 1.69 -3.61
N LEU A 20 -6.65 0.75 -3.96
CA LEU A 20 -7.01 -0.65 -4.13
C LEU A 20 -7.59 -1.25 -2.84
N VAL A 21 -6.89 -1.08 -1.72
CA VAL A 21 -7.30 -1.68 -0.45
C VAL A 21 -8.58 -1.06 0.10
N LEU A 22 -8.72 0.27 0.07
CA LEU A 22 -9.94 0.93 0.54
C LEU A 22 -11.15 0.55 -0.30
N THR A 23 -10.99 0.45 -1.62
CA THR A 23 -12.07 0.07 -2.52
C THR A 23 -12.51 -1.37 -2.27
N LEU A 24 -11.57 -2.31 -2.18
CA LEU A 24 -11.87 -3.73 -1.91
C LEU A 24 -12.47 -3.96 -0.51
N CYS A 25 -12.00 -3.21 0.50
CA CYS A 25 -12.49 -3.33 1.87
C CYS A 25 -13.78 -2.53 2.14
N SER A 26 -14.29 -1.80 1.15
CA SER A 26 -15.53 -1.00 1.30
C SER A 26 -16.79 -1.83 1.49
N GLY A 27 -16.78 -3.09 1.05
CA GLY A 27 -17.96 -3.98 1.01
C GLY A 27 -18.92 -3.71 -0.16
N TYR A 28 -18.60 -2.76 -1.04
CA TYR A 28 -19.44 -2.40 -2.20
C TYR A 28 -18.86 -2.82 -3.55
N VAL A 29 -17.61 -3.29 -3.57
CA VAL A 29 -16.86 -3.59 -4.79
C VAL A 29 -16.24 -4.97 -4.70
N ASP A 30 -16.55 -5.83 -5.66
CA ASP A 30 -16.01 -7.20 -5.73
C ASP A 30 -14.67 -7.27 -6.46
N GLN A 31 -14.41 -6.33 -7.38
CA GLN A 31 -13.21 -6.31 -8.20
C GLN A 31 -12.74 -4.88 -8.45
N VAL A 32 -11.41 -4.70 -8.47
CA VAL A 32 -10.76 -3.42 -8.80
C VAL A 32 -9.71 -3.65 -9.86
N PHE A 33 -9.68 -2.79 -10.87
CA PHE A 33 -8.71 -2.80 -11.93
C PHE A 33 -7.86 -1.55 -11.88
N TRP A 34 -6.55 -1.71 -11.88
CA TRP A 34 -5.64 -0.58 -11.99
C TRP A 34 -5.30 -0.31 -13.45
N TRP A 35 -5.52 0.90 -13.88
CA TRP A 35 -5.20 1.36 -15.22
C TRP A 35 -3.88 2.12 -15.20
N ARG A 36 -2.79 1.72 -15.81
CA ARG A 36 -2.62 0.58 -16.74
C ARG A 36 -1.25 -0.04 -16.45
N LEU A 37 -1.02 -1.31 -16.82
CA LEU A 37 0.25 -1.98 -16.57
C LEU A 37 1.40 -1.33 -17.31
N VAL A 38 1.28 -1.18 -18.63
CA VAL A 38 2.31 -0.56 -19.48
C VAL A 38 1.77 0.73 -20.09
N ALA A 39 2.41 1.86 -19.80
CA ALA A 39 2.07 3.14 -20.41
C ALA A 39 3.18 4.17 -20.24
N HIS A 40 3.34 5.03 -21.24
CA HIS A 40 4.24 6.16 -21.15
C HIS A 40 3.89 7.10 -20.00
N GLY A 41 4.83 7.32 -19.10
CA GLY A 41 4.74 8.30 -18.04
C GLY A 41 3.92 7.90 -16.81
N PHE A 42 2.93 6.99 -16.91
CA PHE A 42 2.03 6.66 -15.80
C PHE A 42 1.75 5.15 -15.60
N GLY A 43 2.27 4.27 -16.44
CA GLY A 43 2.15 2.83 -16.25
C GLY A 43 2.99 2.32 -15.08
N LEU A 44 2.69 1.12 -14.61
CA LEU A 44 3.50 0.42 -13.61
C LEU A 44 4.82 -0.08 -14.20
N VAL A 45 4.86 -0.25 -15.52
CA VAL A 45 6.04 -0.66 -16.28
C VAL A 45 6.35 0.40 -17.34
N ASP A 46 7.60 0.84 -17.40
CA ASP A 46 8.11 1.73 -18.45
C ASP A 46 8.76 0.89 -19.56
N GLU A 47 8.21 0.99 -20.76
CA GLU A 47 8.70 0.30 -21.96
C GLU A 47 9.86 1.04 -22.66
N ARG A 48 10.14 2.29 -22.25
CA ARG A 48 11.15 3.18 -22.85
C ARG A 48 12.51 3.08 -22.17
N ALA A 49 12.63 2.30 -21.09
CA ALA A 49 13.89 2.18 -20.38
C ALA A 49 14.98 1.58 -21.30
N GLU A 50 16.18 2.12 -21.22
CA GLU A 50 17.34 1.50 -21.86
C GLU A 50 17.52 0.07 -21.36
N GLY A 51 17.60 -0.89 -22.26
CA GLY A 51 17.69 -2.30 -21.93
C GLY A 51 16.35 -3.03 -21.84
N GLY A 52 15.24 -2.37 -22.16
CA GLY A 52 13.91 -2.98 -22.23
C GLY A 52 12.94 -2.51 -21.14
N TRP A 53 11.95 -3.30 -20.89
CA TRP A 53 10.87 -2.98 -19.94
C TRP A 53 11.38 -2.93 -18.49
N ARG A 54 11.04 -1.85 -17.80
CA ARG A 54 11.44 -1.62 -16.41
C ARG A 54 10.21 -1.40 -15.53
N GLY A 55 10.09 -2.20 -14.47
CA GLY A 55 9.11 -1.95 -13.40
C GLY A 55 9.40 -0.64 -12.68
N ARG A 56 8.35 0.13 -12.40
CA ARG A 56 8.41 1.29 -11.53
C ARG A 56 8.19 0.87 -10.08
N PRO A 57 8.46 1.74 -9.08
CA PRO A 57 8.21 1.43 -7.68
C PRO A 57 6.82 0.84 -7.42
N GLY A 58 5.77 1.40 -7.99
CA GLY A 58 4.40 0.89 -7.85
C GLY A 58 4.22 -0.56 -8.34
N PHE A 59 4.98 -1.03 -9.32
CA PHE A 59 4.93 -2.41 -9.78
C PHE A 59 5.45 -3.39 -8.71
N GLU A 60 6.57 -3.06 -8.07
CA GLU A 60 7.15 -3.86 -7.00
C GLU A 60 6.26 -3.83 -5.76
N MET A 61 5.75 -2.65 -5.39
CA MET A 61 4.80 -2.47 -4.27
C MET A 61 3.54 -3.32 -4.47
N LEU A 62 2.96 -3.31 -5.69
CA LEU A 62 1.79 -4.12 -6.02
C LEU A 62 2.11 -5.61 -5.93
N GLY A 63 3.28 -6.03 -6.41
CA GLY A 63 3.73 -7.42 -6.32
C GLY A 63 3.81 -7.90 -4.87
N HIS A 64 4.38 -7.09 -3.98
CA HIS A 64 4.43 -7.42 -2.56
C HIS A 64 3.03 -7.42 -1.90
N PHE A 65 2.20 -6.40 -2.18
CA PHE A 65 0.82 -6.34 -1.71
C PHE A 65 0.03 -7.60 -2.08
N LEU A 66 0.10 -8.03 -3.34
CA LEU A 66 -0.60 -9.23 -3.81
C LEU A 66 -0.04 -10.51 -3.18
N LYS A 67 1.28 -10.59 -2.98
CA LYS A 67 1.91 -11.73 -2.30
C LYS A 67 1.46 -11.85 -0.85
N LEU A 68 1.32 -10.74 -0.14
CA LEU A 68 0.98 -10.71 1.28
C LEU A 68 -0.54 -10.79 1.52
N LEU A 69 -1.32 -10.08 0.73
CA LEU A 69 -2.76 -9.90 0.95
C LEU A 69 -3.65 -10.44 -0.18
N GLY A 70 -3.09 -10.96 -1.27
CA GLY A 70 -3.88 -11.39 -2.43
C GLY A 70 -4.87 -12.54 -2.16
N SER A 71 -4.59 -13.38 -1.16
CA SER A 71 -5.50 -14.44 -0.68
C SER A 71 -6.04 -14.17 0.72
N ALA A 72 -5.74 -13.02 1.30
CA ALA A 72 -6.16 -12.67 2.64
C ALA A 72 -7.64 -12.31 2.70
N ARG A 73 -8.25 -12.57 3.85
CA ARG A 73 -9.61 -12.15 4.16
C ARG A 73 -9.58 -10.84 4.95
N PHE A 74 -10.25 -9.82 4.46
CA PHE A 74 -10.48 -8.60 5.23
C PHE A 74 -11.36 -8.90 6.45
N VAL A 75 -10.95 -8.41 7.62
CA VAL A 75 -11.67 -8.61 8.88
C VAL A 75 -12.41 -7.34 9.29
N GLU A 76 -11.66 -6.25 9.47
CA GLU A 76 -12.22 -4.99 9.94
C GLU A 76 -11.28 -3.80 9.69
N LYS A 77 -11.84 -2.61 9.72
CA LYS A 77 -11.08 -1.38 9.93
C LYS A 77 -10.96 -1.14 11.44
N LEU A 78 -9.73 -1.00 11.94
CA LEU A 78 -9.49 -0.66 13.35
C LEU A 78 -9.96 0.77 13.64
N GLU A 79 -10.42 1.01 14.86
CA GLU A 79 -10.73 2.37 15.33
C GLU A 79 -9.43 3.14 15.55
N THR A 80 -9.28 4.24 14.84
CA THR A 80 -8.09 5.10 14.85
C THR A 80 -8.52 6.56 14.75
N ARG A 81 -7.56 7.49 14.81
CA ARG A 81 -7.81 8.90 14.47
C ARG A 81 -8.27 9.03 13.03
N GLU A 82 -8.90 10.16 12.70
CA GLU A 82 -9.46 10.44 11.37
C GLU A 82 -8.45 10.36 10.23
N ASP A 83 -7.21 10.76 10.48
CA ASP A 83 -6.10 10.77 9.52
C ASP A 83 -5.31 9.46 9.45
N VAL A 84 -5.57 8.50 10.35
CA VAL A 84 -4.92 7.20 10.43
C VAL A 84 -5.85 6.10 9.93
N TYR A 85 -5.33 5.27 9.05
CA TYR A 85 -6.02 4.09 8.52
C TYR A 85 -5.29 2.83 8.95
N ALA A 86 -6.04 1.84 9.42
CA ALA A 86 -5.52 0.53 9.80
C ALA A 86 -6.56 -0.54 9.45
N LEU A 87 -6.25 -1.38 8.50
CA LEU A 87 -7.12 -2.42 7.94
C LEU A 87 -6.55 -3.79 8.30
N ARG A 88 -7.32 -4.59 9.02
CA ARG A 88 -6.91 -5.91 9.51
C ARG A 88 -7.36 -7.03 8.58
N PHE A 89 -6.45 -7.93 8.32
CA PHE A 89 -6.62 -9.11 7.45
C PHE A 89 -6.17 -10.37 8.15
N GLU A 90 -6.75 -11.49 7.76
CA GLU A 90 -6.27 -12.85 8.06
C GLU A 90 -5.73 -13.48 6.79
N ALA A 91 -4.49 -13.95 6.83
CA ALA A 91 -3.78 -14.58 5.73
C ALA A 91 -3.00 -15.79 6.21
N GLU A 92 -3.37 -17.00 5.76
CA GLU A 92 -2.61 -18.26 5.97
C GLU A 92 -2.06 -18.47 7.40
N GLY A 93 -2.91 -18.24 8.41
CA GLY A 93 -2.56 -18.46 9.82
C GLY A 93 -1.81 -17.32 10.51
N GLN A 94 -1.67 -16.18 9.84
CA GLN A 94 -1.15 -14.94 10.42
C GLN A 94 -2.18 -13.82 10.31
N GLU A 95 -2.03 -12.81 11.15
CA GLU A 95 -2.79 -11.57 11.03
C GLU A 95 -1.89 -10.46 10.48
N VAL A 96 -2.44 -9.66 9.60
CA VAL A 96 -1.74 -8.53 8.98
C VAL A 96 -2.60 -7.29 9.09
N VAL A 97 -2.02 -6.18 9.55
CA VAL A 97 -2.65 -4.85 9.48
C VAL A 97 -1.90 -4.01 8.46
N MET A 98 -2.59 -3.56 7.42
CA MET A 98 -2.07 -2.53 6.53
C MET A 98 -2.47 -1.16 7.08
N ALA A 99 -1.49 -0.31 7.37
CA ALA A 99 -1.72 0.98 8.02
C ALA A 99 -0.94 2.12 7.39
N TRP A 100 -1.48 3.35 7.47
CA TRP A 100 -0.84 4.59 7.04
C TRP A 100 -1.46 5.80 7.74
N CYS A 101 -0.81 6.97 7.65
CA CYS A 101 -1.30 8.24 8.14
C CYS A 101 -1.32 9.27 7.00
N ASN A 102 -2.46 9.90 6.74
CA ASN A 102 -2.59 10.91 5.69
C ASN A 102 -2.03 12.26 6.12
N GLY A 103 -1.06 12.77 5.34
CA GLY A 103 -0.57 14.15 5.48
C GLY A 103 0.28 14.41 6.71
N GLY A 104 0.89 13.38 7.29
CA GLY A 104 1.74 13.54 8.44
C GLY A 104 2.50 12.27 8.85
N THR A 105 2.98 12.26 10.06
CA THR A 105 3.59 11.08 10.69
C THR A 105 2.90 10.79 12.02
N ASP A 106 2.72 9.53 12.33
CA ASP A 106 2.18 9.07 13.59
C ASP A 106 2.98 7.85 14.10
N ALA A 107 3.44 7.94 15.33
CA ALA A 107 4.08 6.84 16.06
C ALA A 107 3.15 6.26 17.14
N GLY A 108 1.84 6.57 17.06
CA GLY A 108 0.84 6.17 18.05
C GLY A 108 0.52 4.68 18.02
N GLU A 109 -0.09 4.23 19.10
CA GLU A 109 -0.54 2.85 19.25
C GLU A 109 -1.82 2.61 18.43
N LEU A 110 -1.84 1.52 17.68
CA LEU A 110 -3.00 1.11 16.86
C LEU A 110 -3.94 0.13 17.60
N GLY A 111 -3.65 -0.22 18.85
CA GLY A 111 -4.40 -1.26 19.57
C GLY A 111 -4.23 -2.66 18.96
N PHE A 112 -3.19 -2.87 18.16
CA PHE A 112 -2.84 -4.13 17.53
C PHE A 112 -1.39 -4.51 17.90
N GLU A 113 -1.22 -5.68 18.52
CA GLU A 113 0.11 -6.22 18.82
C GLU A 113 0.70 -6.87 17.57
N PHE A 114 1.93 -6.55 17.24
CA PHE A 114 2.66 -7.10 16.09
C PHE A 114 4.10 -7.46 16.48
N SER A 115 4.65 -8.40 15.77
CA SER A 115 6.04 -8.84 15.96
C SER A 115 6.98 -8.29 14.88
N LYS A 116 6.42 -7.80 13.76
CA LYS A 116 7.18 -7.40 12.59
C LYS A 116 6.49 -6.27 11.83
N VAL A 117 7.30 -5.32 11.35
CA VAL A 117 6.86 -4.24 10.47
C VAL A 117 7.54 -4.43 9.11
N LEU A 118 6.76 -4.45 8.04
CA LEU A 118 7.26 -4.46 6.67
C LEU A 118 6.87 -3.16 5.96
N ASP A 119 7.76 -2.63 5.16
CA ASP A 119 7.44 -1.53 4.26
C ASP A 119 6.66 -2.01 3.00
N VAL A 120 6.39 -1.10 2.07
CA VAL A 120 5.65 -1.39 0.84
C VAL A 120 6.37 -2.36 -0.10
N TYR A 121 7.68 -2.55 0.04
CA TYR A 121 8.49 -3.49 -0.73
C TYR A 121 8.66 -4.84 -0.04
N GLY A 122 8.24 -4.95 1.21
CA GLY A 122 8.35 -6.15 2.04
C GLY A 122 9.63 -6.21 2.86
N ASP A 123 10.40 -5.14 2.88
CA ASP A 123 11.59 -5.04 3.70
C ASP A 123 11.23 -4.76 5.16
N GLN A 124 11.92 -5.43 6.07
CA GLN A 124 11.65 -5.26 7.49
C GLN A 124 12.17 -3.91 7.98
N SER A 125 11.27 -3.12 8.56
CA SER A 125 11.62 -1.86 9.24
C SER A 125 11.98 -2.12 10.71
N ALA A 126 13.00 -1.40 11.20
CA ALA A 126 13.35 -1.41 12.62
C ALA A 126 12.43 -0.49 13.43
N ASP A 127 11.92 0.57 12.82
CA ASP A 127 11.09 1.58 13.46
C ASP A 127 9.65 1.50 12.96
N PHE A 128 8.72 1.72 13.89
CA PHE A 128 7.30 1.84 13.57
C PHE A 128 6.88 3.32 13.59
N VAL A 129 6.73 3.89 12.42
CA VAL A 129 6.17 5.23 12.22
C VAL A 129 5.24 5.18 11.02
N LEU A 130 3.97 5.59 11.20
CA LEU A 130 3.03 5.75 10.10
C LEU A 130 3.30 7.05 9.36
N SER A 131 3.22 7.00 8.06
CA SER A 131 3.30 8.13 7.14
C SER A 131 2.34 7.92 5.97
N ASP A 132 2.44 8.72 4.92
CA ASP A 132 1.71 8.50 3.67
C ASP A 132 2.06 7.15 3.00
N ALA A 133 3.26 6.62 3.25
CA ALA A 133 3.64 5.28 2.83
C ALA A 133 2.95 4.21 3.68
N PRO A 134 2.15 3.30 3.10
CA PRO A 134 1.60 2.18 3.84
C PRO A 134 2.68 1.28 4.42
N VAL A 135 2.40 0.70 5.58
CA VAL A 135 3.22 -0.36 6.20
C VAL A 135 2.35 -1.58 6.50
N TYR A 136 2.97 -2.73 6.65
CA TYR A 136 2.30 -3.98 7.03
C TYR A 136 2.82 -4.42 8.38
N LEU A 137 1.92 -4.51 9.36
CA LEU A 137 2.17 -5.00 10.70
C LEU A 137 1.75 -6.46 10.75
N VAL A 138 2.67 -7.36 11.08
CA VAL A 138 2.44 -8.81 11.04
C VAL A 138 2.52 -9.40 12.44
N ARG A 139 1.52 -10.22 12.79
CA ARG A 139 1.45 -11.00 14.03
C ARG A 139 1.41 -12.48 13.76
#